data_7ae5a687aa71f0199fa2bdb14d607206
#
_entry.id   7ae5a687aa71f0199fa2bdb14d607206
#
_cell.length_a   1.000
_cell.length_b   1.000
_cell.length_c   1.000
_cell.angle_alpha   90.00
_cell.angle_beta   90.00
_cell.angle_gamma   90.00
#
_symmetry.space_group_name_H-M   'P 1'
#
loop_
_entity.id
_entity.type
_entity.pdbx_description
1 polymer ?
#
loop_
_entity_poly.entity_id
_entity_poly.type
_entity_poly.pdbx_seq_one_letter_code
_entity_poly.pdbx_strand_id
1 'polypeptide(L)'
;MSMDDFIFGELLGKGSFGSVNIVTRKQDNKQYAMKSVNINNLKEKEKLCSLNEIRILSSLNHPNIIGYHEAFFDTKTRTLNIVMEYAEGGDLHQKIKNNIKAHLHFTEKTIWDWIIQILEGLKYLHDNKIMHRDLKCANIFISKDKILKLGDLNLSIIAKKGMAKTKTGTPYYCSPEIWKDLPYDYKSDIWSVGCILYELCMLKPPFRGTSLKDLGLKVIKGKYSPVIKYYSDDIRKIISKMLVVDPNKRASVDELLNSDILINKISNTRKNIITDEVKIGKKNEKVNLMETIKLPRNLKDINNKLPKKRYRVENEMMENDEYETMKAFFFPEVKNQMNNNDNMNYDYIFNTKKFLKKYIYRGFYLIYK
;
A
#
# COMPACT_ATOMS: atom_id res chain seq x y z
N MET A 1 -4.66 -5.53 -22.95
CA MET A 1 -5.65 -5.99 -21.98
C MET A 1 -6.94 -5.25 -22.14
N SER A 2 -8.02 -5.91 -21.84
CA SER A 2 -9.38 -5.39 -21.89
C SER A 2 -10.13 -5.77 -20.62
N MET A 3 -11.33 -5.24 -20.44
CA MET A 3 -12.24 -5.65 -19.37
C MET A 3 -12.55 -7.15 -19.46
N ASP A 4 -12.51 -7.73 -20.66
CA ASP A 4 -12.80 -9.15 -20.91
C ASP A 4 -11.77 -10.11 -20.30
N ASP A 5 -10.58 -9.63 -19.92
CA ASP A 5 -9.53 -10.41 -19.26
C ASP A 5 -9.82 -10.66 -17.77
N PHE A 6 -10.87 -10.04 -17.23
CA PHE A 6 -11.24 -10.08 -15.82
C PHE A 6 -12.68 -10.57 -15.61
N ILE A 7 -12.89 -11.27 -14.49
CA ILE A 7 -14.21 -11.60 -13.95
C ILE A 7 -14.48 -10.60 -12.82
N PHE A 8 -15.58 -9.85 -12.92
CA PHE A 8 -15.97 -8.87 -11.92
C PHE A 8 -16.65 -9.55 -10.74
N GLY A 9 -16.17 -9.20 -9.53
CA GLY A 9 -16.73 -9.61 -8.24
C GLY A 9 -17.41 -8.45 -7.51
N GLU A 10 -17.30 -8.45 -6.20
CA GLU A 10 -17.95 -7.50 -5.30
C GLU A 10 -17.45 -6.07 -5.50
N LEU A 11 -18.37 -5.10 -5.33
CA LEU A 11 -18.06 -3.69 -5.28
C LEU A 11 -17.47 -3.33 -3.91
N LEU A 12 -16.19 -2.97 -3.87
CA LEU A 12 -15.49 -2.55 -2.64
C LEU A 12 -15.83 -1.10 -2.24
N GLY A 13 -16.04 -0.24 -3.24
CA GLY A 13 -16.36 1.15 -2.97
C GLY A 13 -16.77 1.92 -4.21
N LYS A 14 -17.55 3.00 -4.00
CA LYS A 14 -17.98 3.93 -5.03
C LYS A 14 -17.59 5.35 -4.62
N GLY A 15 -16.76 5.98 -5.43
CA GLY A 15 -16.33 7.37 -5.25
C GLY A 15 -16.99 8.34 -6.23
N SER A 16 -16.64 9.63 -6.12
CA SER A 16 -17.14 10.69 -7.00
C SER A 16 -16.71 10.52 -8.46
N PHE A 17 -15.62 9.82 -8.72
CA PHE A 17 -15.02 9.69 -10.06
C PHE A 17 -15.07 8.27 -10.62
N GLY A 18 -15.51 7.27 -9.82
CA GLY A 18 -15.53 5.89 -10.27
C GLY A 18 -15.85 4.89 -9.16
N SER A 19 -15.57 3.64 -9.43
CA SER A 19 -15.79 2.51 -8.50
C SER A 19 -14.53 1.68 -8.34
N VAL A 20 -14.44 0.95 -7.24
CA VAL A 20 -13.43 -0.07 -6.98
C VAL A 20 -14.13 -1.41 -6.80
N ASN A 21 -13.79 -2.39 -7.61
CA ASN A 21 -14.33 -3.74 -7.56
C ASN A 21 -13.23 -4.76 -7.28
N ILE A 22 -13.58 -5.86 -6.62
CA ILE A 22 -12.77 -7.07 -6.69
C ILE A 22 -12.88 -7.62 -8.10
N VAL A 23 -11.75 -8.00 -8.69
CA VAL A 23 -11.72 -8.67 -9.99
C VAL A 23 -10.83 -9.90 -9.92
N THR A 24 -11.23 -10.97 -10.58
CA THR A 24 -10.39 -12.16 -10.77
C THR A 24 -9.81 -12.13 -12.17
N ARG A 25 -8.49 -12.10 -12.29
CA ARG A 25 -7.80 -12.14 -13.58
C ARG A 25 -7.83 -13.55 -14.14
N LYS A 26 -8.34 -13.72 -15.36
CA LYS A 26 -8.52 -15.03 -16.00
C LYS A 26 -7.21 -15.79 -16.25
N GLN A 27 -6.10 -15.06 -16.46
CA GLN A 27 -4.80 -15.67 -16.79
C GLN A 27 -4.14 -16.39 -15.62
N ASP A 28 -4.29 -15.89 -14.38
CA ASP A 28 -3.64 -16.44 -13.18
C ASP A 28 -4.63 -16.85 -12.08
N ASN A 29 -5.91 -16.62 -12.31
CA ASN A 29 -7.03 -16.91 -11.38
C ASN A 29 -6.87 -16.23 -10.00
N LYS A 30 -6.11 -15.09 -9.95
CA LYS A 30 -5.88 -14.33 -8.72
C LYS A 30 -6.82 -13.14 -8.63
N GLN A 31 -7.11 -12.74 -7.39
CA GLN A 31 -7.94 -11.58 -7.09
C GLN A 31 -7.10 -10.30 -7.01
N TYR A 32 -7.67 -9.25 -7.55
CA TYR A 32 -7.11 -7.89 -7.57
C TYR A 32 -8.19 -6.86 -7.24
N ALA A 33 -7.80 -5.68 -6.82
CA ALA A 33 -8.69 -4.52 -6.75
C ALA A 33 -8.57 -3.72 -8.05
N MET A 34 -9.67 -3.49 -8.75
CA MET A 34 -9.72 -2.66 -9.95
C MET A 34 -10.45 -1.37 -9.67
N LYS A 35 -9.73 -0.25 -9.75
CA LYS A 35 -10.29 1.12 -9.70
C LYS A 35 -10.62 1.55 -11.12
N SER A 36 -11.91 1.76 -11.41
CA SER A 36 -12.41 2.21 -12.71
C SER A 36 -12.87 3.66 -12.62
N VAL A 37 -12.26 4.54 -13.42
CA VAL A 37 -12.54 5.97 -13.44
C VAL A 37 -13.14 6.34 -14.81
N ASN A 38 -14.35 6.90 -14.81
CA ASN A 38 -14.97 7.41 -16.05
C ASN A 38 -14.35 8.76 -16.43
N ILE A 39 -13.56 8.77 -17.51
CA ILE A 39 -12.82 9.97 -17.93
C ILE A 39 -13.61 10.90 -18.85
N ASN A 40 -14.83 10.52 -19.32
CA ASN A 40 -15.63 11.38 -20.17
C ASN A 40 -16.04 12.69 -19.49
N ASN A 41 -16.37 12.60 -18.20
CA ASN A 41 -16.87 13.73 -17.42
C ASN A 41 -15.75 14.54 -16.77
N LEU A 42 -14.49 14.14 -16.96
CA LEU A 42 -13.33 14.82 -16.39
C LEU A 42 -12.84 15.94 -17.30
N LYS A 43 -12.48 17.07 -16.69
CA LYS A 43 -11.76 18.15 -17.39
C LYS A 43 -10.36 17.67 -17.75
N GLU A 44 -9.73 18.26 -18.77
CA GLU A 44 -8.39 17.89 -19.23
C GLU A 44 -7.36 17.84 -18.09
N LYS A 45 -7.42 18.79 -17.15
CA LYS A 45 -6.58 18.83 -15.98
C LYS A 45 -6.78 17.63 -15.05
N GLU A 46 -8.02 17.18 -14.88
CA GLU A 46 -8.37 16.01 -14.05
C GLU A 46 -7.91 14.70 -14.70
N LYS A 47 -8.04 14.59 -16.03
CA LYS A 47 -7.50 13.47 -16.80
C LYS A 47 -5.98 13.36 -16.63
N LEU A 48 -5.28 14.49 -16.76
CA LEU A 48 -3.82 14.53 -16.56
C LEU A 48 -3.43 14.15 -15.14
N CYS A 49 -4.17 14.59 -14.14
CA CYS A 49 -3.96 14.20 -12.75
C CYS A 49 -4.11 12.68 -12.56
N SER A 50 -5.14 12.07 -13.16
CA SER A 50 -5.36 10.62 -13.08
C SER A 50 -4.23 9.82 -13.72
N LEU A 51 -3.69 10.27 -14.86
CA LEU A 51 -2.54 9.63 -15.49
C LEU A 51 -1.25 9.78 -14.67
N ASN A 52 -1.03 10.94 -14.05
CA ASN A 52 0.10 11.15 -13.16
C ASN A 52 0.00 10.30 -11.89
N GLU A 53 -1.23 10.09 -11.37
CA GLU A 53 -1.49 9.17 -10.25
C GLU A 53 -1.04 7.74 -10.59
N ILE A 54 -1.43 7.24 -11.75
CA ILE A 54 -1.02 5.92 -12.24
C ILE A 54 0.51 5.82 -12.34
N ARG A 55 1.17 6.84 -12.90
CA ARG A 55 2.63 6.86 -13.03
C ARG A 55 3.33 6.80 -11.68
N ILE A 56 2.87 7.60 -10.73
CA ILE A 56 3.44 7.60 -9.38
C ILE A 56 3.17 6.25 -8.71
N LEU A 57 1.94 5.75 -8.73
CA LEU A 57 1.59 4.47 -8.14
C LEU A 57 2.43 3.32 -8.74
N SER A 58 2.64 3.33 -10.07
CA SER A 58 3.47 2.32 -10.73
C SER A 58 4.95 2.43 -10.41
N SER A 59 5.44 3.56 -9.91
CA SER A 59 6.84 3.74 -9.50
C SER A 59 7.12 3.25 -8.08
N LEU A 60 6.07 3.04 -7.27
CA LEU A 60 6.19 2.62 -5.89
C LEU A 60 6.36 1.10 -5.79
N ASN A 61 7.24 0.69 -4.86
CA ASN A 61 7.43 -0.71 -4.51
C ASN A 61 7.87 -0.80 -3.05
N HIS A 62 6.92 -1.02 -2.14
CA HIS A 62 7.16 -1.12 -0.72
C HIS A 62 6.14 -2.06 -0.07
N PRO A 63 6.52 -2.92 0.90
CA PRO A 63 5.60 -3.88 1.53
C PRO A 63 4.39 -3.20 2.18
N ASN A 64 4.54 -1.98 2.68
CA ASN A 64 3.47 -1.23 3.33
C ASN A 64 2.77 -0.21 2.41
N ILE A 65 2.81 -0.41 1.11
CA ILE A 65 2.06 0.38 0.12
C ILE A 65 1.33 -0.57 -0.81
N ILE A 66 0.08 -0.25 -1.17
CA ILE A 66 -0.70 -1.03 -2.15
C ILE A 66 0.06 -1.12 -3.47
N GLY A 67 0.31 -2.35 -3.91
CA GLY A 67 1.04 -2.64 -5.14
C GLY A 67 0.25 -2.33 -6.39
N TYR A 68 0.90 -1.71 -7.38
CA TYR A 68 0.39 -1.53 -8.73
C TYR A 68 0.68 -2.78 -9.57
N HIS A 69 -0.30 -3.23 -10.36
CA HIS A 69 -0.12 -4.32 -11.31
C HIS A 69 -0.19 -3.86 -12.77
N GLU A 70 -1.26 -3.19 -13.16
CA GLU A 70 -1.37 -2.60 -14.49
C GLU A 70 -2.42 -1.49 -14.56
N ALA A 71 -2.42 -0.74 -15.64
CA ALA A 71 -3.51 0.15 -16.00
C ALA A 71 -3.81 0.02 -17.51
N PHE A 72 -5.07 0.21 -17.86
CA PHE A 72 -5.53 0.24 -19.26
C PHE A 72 -6.76 1.12 -19.41
N PHE A 73 -6.89 1.69 -20.59
CA PHE A 73 -8.07 2.44 -21.01
C PHE A 73 -8.98 1.52 -21.84
N ASP A 74 -10.21 1.35 -21.39
CA ASP A 74 -11.24 0.65 -22.13
C ASP A 74 -12.03 1.63 -22.99
N THR A 75 -11.98 1.42 -24.32
CA THR A 75 -12.64 2.32 -25.29
C THR A 75 -14.14 2.12 -25.36
N LYS A 76 -14.67 0.94 -24.97
CA LYS A 76 -16.11 0.64 -24.97
C LYS A 76 -16.82 1.40 -23.86
N THR A 77 -16.29 1.28 -22.64
CA THR A 77 -16.85 1.93 -21.45
C THR A 77 -16.31 3.34 -21.23
N ARG A 78 -15.24 3.72 -21.93
CA ARG A 78 -14.48 4.97 -21.78
C ARG A 78 -13.98 5.16 -20.35
N THR A 79 -13.55 4.06 -19.71
CA THR A 79 -13.00 4.05 -18.37
C THR A 79 -11.49 3.83 -18.38
N LEU A 80 -10.82 4.56 -17.50
CA LEU A 80 -9.42 4.29 -17.14
C LEU A 80 -9.43 3.33 -15.95
N ASN A 81 -8.86 2.16 -16.14
CA ASN A 81 -8.87 1.07 -15.17
C ASN A 81 -7.47 0.87 -14.60
N ILE A 82 -7.37 0.77 -13.29
CA ILE A 82 -6.11 0.57 -12.54
C ILE A 82 -6.27 -0.71 -11.76
N VAL A 83 -5.45 -1.70 -12.06
CA VAL A 83 -5.41 -2.97 -11.34
C VAL A 83 -4.33 -2.90 -10.26
N MET A 84 -4.73 -3.16 -9.04
CA MET A 84 -3.89 -3.04 -7.84
C MET A 84 -3.99 -4.31 -7.01
N GLU A 85 -3.06 -4.46 -6.08
CA GLU A 85 -3.11 -5.46 -5.04
C GLU A 85 -4.44 -5.41 -4.28
N TYR A 86 -5.05 -6.56 -4.08
CA TYR A 86 -6.24 -6.69 -3.24
C TYR A 86 -5.83 -7.09 -1.82
N ALA A 87 -6.21 -6.28 -0.84
CA ALA A 87 -5.95 -6.51 0.57
C ALA A 87 -7.17 -7.18 1.22
N GLU A 88 -7.14 -8.50 1.36
CA GLU A 88 -8.28 -9.34 1.77
C GLU A 88 -8.74 -9.08 3.22
N GLY A 89 -7.89 -8.54 4.09
CA GLY A 89 -8.18 -8.27 5.50
C GLY A 89 -9.06 -7.04 5.76
N GLY A 90 -9.50 -6.33 4.70
CA GLY A 90 -10.26 -5.08 4.79
C GLY A 90 -9.41 -3.89 5.20
N ASP A 91 -9.98 -2.91 5.88
CA ASP A 91 -9.31 -1.68 6.31
C ASP A 91 -9.37 -1.47 7.84
N LEU A 92 -8.55 -0.55 8.35
CA LEU A 92 -8.50 -0.25 9.79
C LEU A 92 -9.80 0.35 10.33
N HIS A 93 -10.55 1.09 9.51
CA HIS A 93 -11.82 1.67 9.93
C HIS A 93 -12.85 0.56 10.22
N GLN A 94 -12.91 -0.47 9.39
CA GLN A 94 -13.77 -1.63 9.63
C GLN A 94 -13.32 -2.42 10.86
N LYS A 95 -11.99 -2.55 11.11
CA LYS A 95 -11.47 -3.17 12.34
C LYS A 95 -11.90 -2.39 13.59
N ILE A 96 -11.79 -1.05 13.56
CA ILE A 96 -12.27 -0.20 14.66
C ILE A 96 -13.77 -0.39 14.90
N LYS A 97 -14.59 -0.38 13.84
CA LYS A 97 -16.04 -0.62 13.96
C LYS A 97 -16.36 -1.98 14.59
N ASN A 98 -15.62 -3.02 14.21
CA ASN A 98 -15.81 -4.36 14.75
C ASN A 98 -15.45 -4.40 16.25
N ASN A 99 -14.36 -3.75 16.66
CA ASN A 99 -13.95 -3.65 18.05
C ASN A 99 -14.96 -2.85 18.89
N ILE A 100 -15.52 -1.77 18.34
CA ILE A 100 -16.61 -1.01 19.02
C ILE A 100 -17.81 -1.92 19.28
N LYS A 101 -18.24 -2.69 18.28
CA LYS A 101 -19.37 -3.64 18.40
C LYS A 101 -19.10 -4.75 19.41
N ALA A 102 -17.84 -5.21 19.49
CA ALA A 102 -17.42 -6.26 20.41
C ALA A 102 -17.08 -5.73 21.82
N HIS A 103 -17.12 -4.41 22.04
CA HIS A 103 -16.65 -3.76 23.29
C HIS A 103 -15.20 -4.12 23.65
N LEU A 104 -14.33 -4.27 22.65
CA LEU A 104 -12.93 -4.66 22.82
C LEU A 104 -11.99 -3.52 22.40
N HIS A 105 -10.91 -3.33 23.14
CA HIS A 105 -9.78 -2.50 22.72
C HIS A 105 -8.72 -3.34 22.02
N PHE A 106 -7.96 -2.71 21.13
CA PHE A 106 -6.77 -3.34 20.55
C PHE A 106 -5.70 -3.49 21.63
N THR A 107 -4.91 -4.56 21.57
CA THR A 107 -3.73 -4.69 22.44
C THR A 107 -2.69 -3.64 22.05
N GLU A 108 -1.92 -3.18 23.04
CA GLU A 108 -0.86 -2.19 22.79
C GLU A 108 0.18 -2.73 21.79
N LYS A 109 0.49 -4.04 21.88
CA LYS A 109 1.39 -4.70 20.91
C LYS A 109 0.88 -4.55 19.47
N THR A 110 -0.40 -4.85 19.23
CA THR A 110 -1.01 -4.70 17.89
C THR A 110 -0.92 -3.27 17.39
N ILE A 111 -1.15 -2.28 18.26
CA ILE A 111 -1.07 -0.86 17.88
C ILE A 111 0.36 -0.49 17.51
N TRP A 112 1.38 -0.94 18.26
CA TRP A 112 2.78 -0.70 17.92
C TRP A 112 3.17 -1.35 16.60
N ASP A 113 2.80 -2.62 16.39
CA ASP A 113 3.07 -3.34 15.14
C ASP A 113 2.45 -2.60 13.93
N TRP A 114 1.27 -2.04 14.08
CA TRP A 114 0.59 -1.30 13.02
C TRP A 114 1.17 0.08 12.77
N ILE A 115 1.45 0.85 13.83
CA ILE A 115 1.96 2.22 13.66
C ILE A 115 3.36 2.23 13.06
N ILE A 116 4.20 1.25 13.40
CA ILE A 116 5.54 1.08 12.81
C ILE A 116 5.38 0.87 11.28
N GLN A 117 4.53 -0.04 10.86
CA GLN A 117 4.29 -0.31 9.44
C GLN A 117 3.76 0.91 8.68
N ILE A 118 2.84 1.68 9.30
CA ILE A 118 2.32 2.93 8.72
C ILE A 118 3.46 3.94 8.54
N LEU A 119 4.32 4.10 9.56
CA LEU A 119 5.45 5.03 9.50
C LEU A 119 6.52 4.59 8.50
N GLU A 120 6.80 3.28 8.36
CA GLU A 120 7.73 2.76 7.35
C GLU A 120 7.22 3.02 5.92
N GLY A 121 5.94 2.75 5.66
CA GLY A 121 5.31 3.09 4.37
C GLY A 121 5.31 4.59 4.10
N LEU A 122 5.01 5.41 5.12
CA LEU A 122 5.01 6.86 5.00
C LEU A 122 6.42 7.42 4.78
N LYS A 123 7.43 6.89 5.48
CA LYS A 123 8.84 7.26 5.24
C LYS A 123 9.24 7.01 3.79
N TYR A 124 8.90 5.84 3.24
CA TYR A 124 9.18 5.54 1.84
C TYR A 124 8.54 6.57 0.89
N LEU A 125 7.29 7.00 1.13
CA LEU A 125 6.65 8.05 0.34
C LEU A 125 7.39 9.38 0.47
N HIS A 126 7.69 9.83 1.69
CA HIS A 126 8.34 11.11 1.97
C HIS A 126 9.77 11.17 1.38
N ASP A 127 10.54 10.07 1.45
CA ASP A 127 11.87 9.95 0.84
C ASP A 127 11.79 10.12 -0.69
N ASN A 128 10.71 9.61 -1.31
CA ASN A 128 10.43 9.77 -2.74
C ASN A 128 9.73 11.10 -3.09
N LYS A 129 9.64 12.04 -2.13
CA LYS A 129 9.01 13.36 -2.31
C LYS A 129 7.52 13.29 -2.64
N ILE A 130 6.83 12.29 -2.11
CA ILE A 130 5.40 12.06 -2.26
C ILE A 130 4.72 12.27 -0.92
N MET A 131 3.70 13.14 -0.89
CA MET A 131 2.78 13.27 0.23
C MET A 131 1.55 12.39 -0.02
N HIS A 132 1.07 11.71 1.02
CA HIS A 132 -0.14 10.87 0.90
C HIS A 132 -1.43 11.70 0.83
N ARG A 133 -1.57 12.74 1.68
CA ARG A 133 -2.64 13.75 1.70
C ARG A 133 -4.03 13.29 2.13
N ASP A 134 -4.32 11.99 2.16
CA ASP A 134 -5.61 11.44 2.60
C ASP A 134 -5.41 10.24 3.53
N LEU A 135 -4.48 10.37 4.50
CA LEU A 135 -4.29 9.35 5.52
C LEU A 135 -5.48 9.34 6.48
N LYS A 136 -6.13 8.18 6.56
CA LYS A 136 -7.25 7.86 7.46
C LYS A 136 -7.38 6.36 7.61
N CYS A 137 -8.06 5.89 8.64
CA CYS A 137 -8.21 4.46 8.90
C CYS A 137 -8.81 3.68 7.72
N ALA A 138 -9.69 4.30 6.92
CA ALA A 138 -10.30 3.68 5.74
C ALA A 138 -9.35 3.53 4.54
N ASN A 139 -8.20 4.22 4.52
CA ASN A 139 -7.19 4.15 3.47
C ASN A 139 -5.97 3.32 3.88
N ILE A 140 -6.03 2.65 5.02
CA ILE A 140 -5.02 1.71 5.48
C ILE A 140 -5.62 0.32 5.43
N PHE A 141 -5.17 -0.46 4.47
CA PHE A 141 -5.67 -1.80 4.19
C PHE A 141 -4.83 -2.86 4.89
N ILE A 142 -5.38 -4.05 5.04
CA ILE A 142 -4.76 -5.18 5.72
C ILE A 142 -4.69 -6.34 4.72
N SER A 143 -3.48 -6.81 4.41
CA SER A 143 -3.30 -7.99 3.57
C SER A 143 -3.73 -9.27 4.29
N LYS A 144 -3.80 -10.38 3.55
CA LYS A 144 -4.01 -11.73 4.10
C LYS A 144 -3.00 -12.06 5.21
N ASP A 145 -1.74 -11.69 5.01
CA ASP A 145 -0.63 -11.91 5.96
C ASP A 145 -0.58 -10.88 7.09
N LYS A 146 -1.65 -10.11 7.29
CA LYS A 146 -1.78 -9.07 8.32
C LYS A 146 -0.79 -7.90 8.18
N ILE A 147 -0.22 -7.71 6.99
CA ILE A 147 0.64 -6.57 6.68
C ILE A 147 -0.25 -5.37 6.35
N LEU A 148 0.05 -4.21 6.96
CA LEU A 148 -0.64 -2.97 6.65
C LEU A 148 -0.10 -2.35 5.36
N LYS A 149 -1.02 -1.81 4.56
CA LYS A 149 -0.72 -1.20 3.27
C LYS A 149 -1.42 0.14 3.14
N LEU A 150 -0.65 1.19 2.93
CA LEU A 150 -1.16 2.52 2.59
C LEU A 150 -1.71 2.47 1.17
N GLY A 151 -2.94 2.89 0.98
CA GLY A 151 -3.57 2.95 -0.33
C GLY A 151 -4.37 4.22 -0.54
N ASP A 152 -4.95 4.35 -1.71
CA ASP A 152 -5.71 5.53 -2.17
C ASP A 152 -4.89 6.83 -2.04
N LEU A 153 -3.71 6.84 -2.69
CA LEU A 153 -2.86 8.02 -2.80
C LEU A 153 -3.63 9.10 -3.57
N ASN A 154 -4.13 10.09 -2.86
CA ASN A 154 -4.96 11.14 -3.48
C ASN A 154 -4.07 12.22 -4.12
N LEU A 155 -3.41 11.84 -5.23
CA LEU A 155 -2.48 12.69 -5.97
C LEU A 155 -3.20 13.77 -6.80
N SER A 156 -4.50 13.59 -7.04
CA SER A 156 -5.35 14.54 -7.79
C SER A 156 -5.57 15.88 -7.07
N ILE A 157 -5.26 15.97 -5.79
CA ILE A 157 -5.43 17.20 -4.98
C ILE A 157 -4.37 18.27 -5.32
N ILE A 158 -3.32 17.97 -6.08
CA ILE A 158 -2.30 18.97 -6.52
C ILE A 158 -2.95 20.21 -7.19
N ALA A 159 -4.17 20.11 -7.67
CA ALA A 159 -4.81 21.11 -8.50
C ALA A 159 -5.83 22.01 -7.79
N LYS A 160 -6.23 21.73 -6.57
CA LYS A 160 -7.22 22.56 -5.86
C LYS A 160 -6.55 23.25 -4.68
N LYS A 161 -6.28 24.57 -4.82
CA LYS A 161 -6.05 25.47 -3.67
C LYS A 161 -7.31 25.42 -2.78
N GLY A 162 -7.12 25.19 -1.49
CA GLY A 162 -8.18 25.17 -0.50
C GLY A 162 -8.68 23.78 -0.14
N MET A 163 -9.37 23.68 1.00
CA MET A 163 -10.02 22.45 1.46
C MET A 163 -10.85 21.89 0.32
N ALA A 164 -10.41 20.80 -0.29
CA ALA A 164 -11.31 20.03 -1.14
C ALA A 164 -12.48 19.65 -0.24
N LYS A 165 -13.66 20.27 -0.49
CA LYS A 165 -14.93 19.78 0.03
C LYS A 165 -15.10 18.39 -0.57
N THR A 166 -14.45 17.42 0.03
CA THR A 166 -14.71 16.03 -0.29
C THR A 166 -16.14 15.79 0.12
N LYS A 167 -17.02 15.62 -0.84
CA LYS A 167 -18.42 15.19 -0.63
C LYS A 167 -18.49 13.83 0.12
N THR A 168 -17.38 13.27 0.52
CA THR A 168 -17.19 11.93 1.07
C THR A 168 -16.58 11.98 2.47
N GLY A 169 -17.31 12.44 3.46
CA GLY A 169 -16.97 12.26 4.88
C GLY A 169 -16.42 13.50 5.60
N THR A 170 -16.47 13.46 6.92
CA THR A 170 -16.02 14.53 7.81
C THR A 170 -14.49 14.53 7.87
N PRO A 171 -13.80 15.69 7.78
CA PRO A 171 -12.36 15.82 7.71
C PRO A 171 -11.68 15.72 9.10
N TYR A 172 -11.88 14.61 9.80
CA TYR A 172 -11.35 14.36 11.14
C TYR A 172 -9.82 14.32 11.23
N TYR A 173 -9.15 14.00 10.12
CA TYR A 173 -7.70 13.77 10.07
C TYR A 173 -6.93 14.96 9.48
N CYS A 174 -7.64 16.02 9.03
CA CYS A 174 -7.02 17.21 8.46
C CYS A 174 -6.26 18.00 9.52
N SER A 175 -5.04 18.42 9.18
CA SER A 175 -4.16 19.19 10.06
C SER A 175 -4.62 20.64 10.26
N PRO A 176 -4.17 21.33 11.32
CA PRO A 176 -4.53 22.73 11.60
C PRO A 176 -4.23 23.68 10.45
N GLU A 177 -3.09 23.48 9.75
CA GLU A 177 -2.69 24.29 8.58
C GLU A 177 -3.67 24.13 7.42
N ILE A 178 -4.22 22.93 7.18
CA ILE A 178 -5.25 22.70 6.15
C ILE A 178 -6.58 23.41 6.54
N TRP A 179 -6.96 23.39 7.82
CA TRP A 179 -8.13 24.10 8.29
C TRP A 179 -8.00 25.63 8.22
N LYS A 180 -6.75 26.14 8.29
CA LYS A 180 -6.44 27.57 8.16
C LYS A 180 -6.19 27.99 6.70
N ASP A 181 -6.32 27.11 5.73
CA ASP A 181 -5.99 27.33 4.31
C ASP A 181 -4.54 27.82 4.10
N LEU A 182 -3.62 27.33 4.94
CA LEU A 182 -2.20 27.63 4.86
C LEU A 182 -1.47 26.57 4.00
N PRO A 183 -0.27 26.88 3.48
CA PRO A 183 0.59 25.89 2.84
C PRO A 183 0.83 24.70 3.79
N TYR A 184 0.80 23.50 3.25
CA TYR A 184 1.01 22.27 3.99
C TYR A 184 2.07 21.40 3.29
N ASP A 185 2.76 20.58 4.08
CA ASP A 185 3.86 19.72 3.68
C ASP A 185 3.72 18.30 4.25
N TYR A 186 4.79 17.54 4.25
CA TYR A 186 4.90 16.19 4.82
C TYR A 186 4.47 16.07 6.29
N LYS A 187 4.59 17.17 7.05
CA LYS A 187 4.17 17.23 8.47
C LYS A 187 2.65 17.11 8.64
N SER A 188 1.86 17.45 7.61
CA SER A 188 0.41 17.23 7.61
C SER A 188 0.04 15.75 7.60
N ASP A 189 0.78 14.90 6.90
CA ASP A 189 0.60 13.45 6.95
C ASP A 189 0.91 12.90 8.36
N ILE A 190 1.90 13.45 9.05
CA ILE A 190 2.24 13.07 10.44
C ILE A 190 1.09 13.40 11.40
N TRP A 191 0.43 14.55 11.24
CA TRP A 191 -0.78 14.87 12.00
C TRP A 191 -1.87 13.81 11.79
N SER A 192 -2.11 13.44 10.54
CA SER A 192 -3.10 12.42 10.18
C SER A 192 -2.78 11.06 10.82
N VAL A 193 -1.49 10.64 10.82
CA VAL A 193 -1.04 9.42 11.52
C VAL A 193 -1.25 9.55 13.03
N GLY A 194 -1.01 10.71 13.62
CA GLY A 194 -1.32 10.97 15.03
C GLY A 194 -2.81 10.79 15.36
N CYS A 195 -3.70 11.26 14.46
CA CYS A 195 -5.14 11.03 14.59
C CYS A 195 -5.50 9.54 14.48
N ILE A 196 -4.88 8.80 13.56
CA ILE A 196 -5.05 7.35 13.40
C ILE A 196 -4.61 6.61 14.66
N LEU A 197 -3.42 6.91 15.18
CA LEU A 197 -2.90 6.27 16.39
C LEU A 197 -3.82 6.52 17.60
N TYR A 198 -4.29 7.76 17.76
CA TYR A 198 -5.26 8.10 18.79
C TYR A 198 -6.57 7.30 18.62
N GLU A 199 -7.09 7.20 17.38
CA GLU A 199 -8.33 6.48 17.10
C GLU A 199 -8.21 4.98 17.32
N LEU A 200 -7.06 4.36 17.04
CA LEU A 200 -6.79 2.96 17.38
C LEU A 200 -6.84 2.71 18.90
N CYS A 201 -6.34 3.68 19.69
CA CYS A 201 -6.39 3.57 21.16
C CYS A 201 -7.78 3.83 21.72
N MET A 202 -8.47 4.85 21.21
CA MET A 202 -9.69 5.38 21.82
C MET A 202 -10.96 4.94 21.12
N LEU A 203 -10.86 4.24 19.98
CA LEU A 203 -11.94 3.83 19.09
C LEU A 203 -12.81 5.01 18.60
N LYS A 204 -12.25 6.21 18.66
CA LYS A 204 -12.86 7.47 18.20
C LYS A 204 -11.75 8.47 17.87
N PRO A 205 -11.95 9.38 16.89
CA PRO A 205 -10.95 10.37 16.54
C PRO A 205 -10.69 11.40 17.67
N PRO A 206 -9.49 12.01 17.71
CA PRO A 206 -9.11 12.96 18.78
C PRO A 206 -9.95 14.24 18.80
N PHE A 207 -10.40 14.66 17.63
CA PHE A 207 -11.21 15.86 17.45
C PHE A 207 -12.57 15.50 16.88
N ARG A 208 -13.63 15.98 17.52
CA ARG A 208 -15.02 15.78 17.10
C ARG A 208 -15.78 17.08 17.26
N GLY A 209 -16.65 17.39 16.32
CA GLY A 209 -17.48 18.60 16.32
C GLY A 209 -18.93 18.33 15.97
N THR A 210 -19.83 19.18 16.44
CA THR A 210 -21.25 19.18 16.07
C THR A 210 -21.47 19.81 14.69
N SER A 211 -20.47 20.55 14.19
CA SER A 211 -20.43 21.14 12.86
C SER A 211 -18.99 21.14 12.35
N LEU A 212 -18.79 21.36 11.02
CA LEU A 212 -17.45 21.53 10.44
C LEU A 212 -16.69 22.70 11.07
N LYS A 213 -17.38 23.81 11.37
CA LYS A 213 -16.79 24.98 12.03
C LYS A 213 -16.31 24.64 13.45
N ASP A 214 -17.12 23.91 14.24
CA ASP A 214 -16.75 23.47 15.59
C ASP A 214 -15.57 22.50 15.55
N LEU A 215 -15.59 21.52 14.63
CA LEU A 215 -14.48 20.60 14.41
C LEU A 215 -13.18 21.36 14.07
N GLY A 216 -13.24 22.28 13.10
CA GLY A 216 -12.08 23.07 12.68
C GLY A 216 -11.48 23.89 13.83
N LEU A 217 -12.32 24.53 14.64
CA LEU A 217 -11.87 25.28 15.82
C LEU A 217 -11.17 24.37 16.85
N LYS A 218 -11.67 23.15 17.07
CA LYS A 218 -11.03 22.17 17.98
C LYS A 218 -9.69 21.67 17.45
N VAL A 219 -9.60 21.39 16.15
CA VAL A 219 -8.32 21.00 15.49
C VAL A 219 -7.30 22.13 15.62
N ILE A 220 -7.70 23.38 15.30
CA ILE A 220 -6.80 24.54 15.38
C ILE A 220 -6.31 24.81 16.81
N LYS A 221 -7.16 24.54 17.83
CA LYS A 221 -6.77 24.63 19.24
C LYS A 221 -5.86 23.48 19.66
N GLY A 222 -5.89 22.34 19.00
CA GLY A 222 -5.05 21.17 19.26
C GLY A 222 -5.30 20.48 20.62
N LYS A 223 -6.44 20.80 21.28
CA LYS A 223 -6.76 20.19 22.58
C LYS A 223 -7.64 18.95 22.38
N TYR A 224 -7.15 17.80 22.81
CA TYR A 224 -7.85 16.51 22.78
C TYR A 224 -7.80 15.83 24.16
N SER A 225 -8.72 14.91 24.42
CA SER A 225 -8.74 14.14 25.67
C SER A 225 -7.54 13.21 25.75
N PRO A 226 -6.91 13.03 26.93
CA PRO A 226 -5.82 12.10 27.08
C PRO A 226 -6.24 10.67 26.73
N VAL A 227 -5.30 9.88 26.22
CA VAL A 227 -5.51 8.44 25.99
C VAL A 227 -5.69 7.73 27.34
N ILE A 228 -6.61 6.78 27.40
CA ILE A 228 -6.94 6.02 28.62
C ILE A 228 -5.70 5.35 29.20
N LYS A 229 -5.72 5.14 30.54
CA LYS A 229 -4.59 4.56 31.30
C LYS A 229 -4.29 3.09 30.93
N TYR A 230 -5.15 2.45 30.18
CA TYR A 230 -4.93 1.10 29.64
C TYR A 230 -3.67 1.00 28.77
N TYR A 231 -3.30 2.09 28.09
CA TYR A 231 -2.11 2.18 27.26
C TYR A 231 -0.96 2.89 27.99
N SER A 232 0.27 2.54 27.64
CA SER A 232 1.50 3.06 28.23
C SER A 232 1.69 4.57 28.00
N ASP A 233 2.56 5.19 28.78
CA ASP A 233 2.98 6.58 28.56
C ASP A 233 3.71 6.76 27.24
N ASP A 234 4.34 5.73 26.72
CA ASP A 234 5.03 5.76 25.43
C ASP A 234 4.08 6.08 24.28
N ILE A 235 2.90 5.47 24.25
CA ILE A 235 1.85 5.81 23.26
C ILE A 235 1.45 7.28 23.39
N ARG A 236 1.20 7.76 24.61
CA ARG A 236 0.84 9.16 24.87
C ARG A 236 1.92 10.13 24.40
N LYS A 237 3.20 9.80 24.67
CA LYS A 237 4.35 10.60 24.22
C LYS A 237 4.46 10.66 22.69
N ILE A 238 4.28 9.52 21.99
CA ILE A 238 4.33 9.50 20.51
C ILE A 238 3.17 10.29 19.90
N ILE A 239 1.94 10.13 20.41
CA ILE A 239 0.79 10.93 19.96
C ILE A 239 1.06 12.42 20.16
N SER A 240 1.61 12.83 21.30
CA SER A 240 1.90 14.23 21.58
C SER A 240 2.98 14.84 20.67
N LYS A 241 3.91 14.03 20.14
CA LYS A 241 4.89 14.47 19.12
C LYS A 241 4.27 14.63 17.74
N MET A 242 3.20 13.88 17.44
CA MET A 242 2.49 13.94 16.15
C MET A 242 1.40 15.02 16.12
N LEU A 243 0.61 15.17 17.20
CA LEU A 243 -0.51 16.11 17.29
C LEU A 243 -0.05 17.49 17.83
N VAL A 244 1.00 18.05 17.23
CA VAL A 244 1.50 19.39 17.49
C VAL A 244 0.91 20.36 16.47
N VAL A 245 0.27 21.44 16.93
CA VAL A 245 -0.43 22.42 16.07
C VAL A 245 0.53 23.13 15.12
N ASP A 246 1.70 23.54 15.61
CA ASP A 246 2.76 24.17 14.80
C ASP A 246 3.49 23.07 13.99
N PRO A 247 3.39 23.06 12.65
CA PRO A 247 4.04 22.04 11.83
C PRO A 247 5.58 22.07 11.95
N ASN A 248 6.19 23.22 12.26
CA ASN A 248 7.64 23.30 12.44
C ASN A 248 8.13 22.58 13.71
N LYS A 249 7.27 22.49 14.73
CA LYS A 249 7.54 21.78 15.99
C LYS A 249 7.03 20.33 15.98
N ARG A 250 6.20 19.97 15.00
CA ARG A 250 5.69 18.62 14.82
C ARG A 250 6.80 17.71 14.35
N ALA A 251 6.93 16.52 14.93
CA ALA A 251 7.93 15.56 14.51
C ALA A 251 7.80 15.16 13.03
N SER A 252 8.92 14.88 12.38
CA SER A 252 8.98 14.23 11.06
C SER A 252 8.88 12.70 11.21
N VAL A 253 8.68 11.99 10.09
CA VAL A 253 8.68 10.53 10.10
C VAL A 253 10.03 9.97 10.57
N ASP A 254 11.13 10.60 10.16
CA ASP A 254 12.49 10.21 10.57
C ASP A 254 12.72 10.42 12.07
N GLU A 255 12.32 11.57 12.61
CA GLU A 255 12.43 11.85 14.05
C GLU A 255 11.60 10.89 14.89
N LEU A 256 10.45 10.42 14.40
CA LEU A 256 9.63 9.43 15.07
C LEU A 256 10.28 8.05 15.04
N LEU A 257 10.68 7.55 13.87
CA LEU A 257 11.29 6.23 13.72
C LEU A 257 12.64 6.11 14.45
N ASN A 258 13.39 7.21 14.54
CA ASN A 258 14.66 7.27 15.26
C ASN A 258 14.51 7.64 16.75
N SER A 259 13.28 7.75 17.28
CA SER A 259 13.08 7.97 18.72
C SER A 259 13.35 6.69 19.51
N ASP A 260 13.93 6.83 20.72
CA ASP A 260 14.22 5.69 21.60
C ASP A 260 13.00 4.80 21.83
N ILE A 261 11.81 5.40 21.92
CA ILE A 261 10.55 4.67 22.07
C ILE A 261 10.34 3.70 20.90
N LEU A 262 10.40 4.19 19.64
CA LEU A 262 10.15 3.37 18.46
C LEU A 262 11.30 2.41 18.18
N ILE A 263 12.55 2.80 18.38
CA ILE A 263 13.71 1.89 18.25
C ILE A 263 13.54 0.67 19.14
N ASN A 264 13.16 0.87 20.43
CA ASN A 264 12.94 -0.21 21.37
C ASN A 264 11.76 -1.12 20.94
N LYS A 265 10.66 -0.54 20.44
CA LYS A 265 9.51 -1.32 19.95
C LYS A 265 9.85 -2.11 18.69
N ILE A 266 10.54 -1.50 17.71
CA ILE A 266 11.00 -2.15 16.47
C ILE A 266 11.93 -3.32 16.79
N SER A 267 12.90 -3.13 17.69
CA SER A 267 13.83 -4.19 18.10
C SER A 267 13.12 -5.38 18.72
N ASN A 268 12.10 -5.15 19.52
CA ASN A 268 11.29 -6.19 20.14
C ASN A 268 10.39 -6.92 19.11
N THR A 269 9.84 -6.19 18.14
CA THR A 269 9.01 -6.77 17.07
C THR A 269 9.87 -7.63 16.13
N ARG A 270 11.05 -7.14 15.71
CA ARG A 270 11.96 -7.88 14.81
C ARG A 270 12.57 -9.13 15.46
N LYS A 271 12.84 -9.13 16.77
CA LYS A 271 13.28 -10.34 17.48
C LYS A 271 12.26 -11.49 17.39
N ASN A 272 10.97 -11.18 17.22
CA ASN A 272 9.91 -12.17 17.05
C ASN A 272 9.70 -12.62 15.60
N ILE A 273 10.34 -11.95 14.61
CA ILE A 273 10.17 -12.19 13.17
C ILE A 273 11.40 -12.90 12.55
N ILE A 274 12.52 -13.04 13.29
CA ILE A 274 13.78 -13.63 12.79
C ILE A 274 13.66 -15.15 12.47
N THR A 275 12.47 -15.71 12.38
CA THR A 275 12.27 -17.07 11.87
C THR A 275 11.87 -17.16 10.38
N ASP A 276 11.55 -16.04 9.73
CA ASP A 276 11.22 -16.06 8.29
C ASP A 276 11.91 -14.90 7.57
N GLU A 277 13.08 -15.18 6.97
CA GLU A 277 13.80 -14.24 6.10
C GLU A 277 13.00 -13.94 4.83
N VAL A 278 12.28 -12.83 4.81
CA VAL A 278 11.84 -12.21 3.55
C VAL A 278 13.02 -11.43 2.99
N LYS A 279 13.75 -12.02 2.05
CA LYS A 279 14.76 -11.32 1.26
C LYS A 279 14.08 -10.21 0.45
N ILE A 280 14.22 -8.98 0.94
CA ILE A 280 13.84 -7.78 0.18
C ILE A 280 14.81 -7.64 -0.99
N GLY A 281 14.35 -7.96 -2.19
CA GLY A 281 15.10 -7.79 -3.43
C GLY A 281 15.46 -6.33 -3.67
N LYS A 282 16.75 -5.99 -3.50
CA LYS A 282 17.32 -4.72 -3.92
C LYS A 282 17.41 -4.69 -5.44
N LYS A 283 16.46 -4.01 -6.11
CA LYS A 283 16.71 -3.33 -7.39
C LYS A 283 15.74 -2.17 -7.54
N ASN A 284 16.14 -1.02 -7.04
CA ASN A 284 15.51 0.24 -7.37
C ASN A 284 16.04 0.69 -8.76
N GLU A 285 15.30 0.40 -9.82
CA GLU A 285 15.41 1.22 -11.01
C GLU A 285 14.85 2.60 -10.64
N LYS A 286 15.72 3.62 -10.64
CA LYS A 286 15.31 5.03 -10.48
C LYS A 286 14.41 5.38 -11.66
N VAL A 287 13.11 5.22 -11.47
CA VAL A 287 12.13 5.76 -12.41
C VAL A 287 12.20 7.28 -12.28
N ASN A 288 12.47 7.97 -13.38
CA ASN A 288 12.54 9.42 -13.40
C ASN A 288 11.12 9.99 -13.19
N LEU A 289 10.80 10.30 -11.93
CA LEU A 289 9.49 10.81 -11.49
C LEU A 289 9.11 12.17 -12.10
N MET A 290 10.08 12.84 -12.75
CA MET A 290 9.92 14.20 -13.29
C MET A 290 9.28 14.26 -14.67
N GLU A 291 9.18 13.15 -15.41
CA GLU A 291 8.53 13.16 -16.72
C GLU A 291 7.00 13.09 -16.58
N THR A 292 6.32 14.19 -16.86
CA THR A 292 4.85 14.23 -16.92
C THR A 292 4.34 13.48 -18.15
N ILE A 293 3.36 12.59 -17.98
CA ILE A 293 2.66 11.97 -19.09
C ILE A 293 1.84 13.08 -19.78
N LYS A 294 2.19 13.40 -21.04
CA LYS A 294 1.38 14.33 -21.86
C LYS A 294 0.11 13.60 -22.33
N LEU A 295 -1.04 14.24 -22.17
CA LEU A 295 -2.30 13.72 -22.75
C LEU A 295 -2.14 13.58 -24.26
N PRO A 296 -2.39 12.39 -24.83
CA PRO A 296 -2.41 12.25 -26.29
C PRO A 296 -3.65 12.96 -26.88
N ARG A 297 -3.52 13.49 -28.06
CA ARG A 297 -4.65 14.09 -28.79
C ARG A 297 -5.80 13.09 -29.02
N ASN A 298 -5.46 11.81 -29.16
CA ASN A 298 -6.42 10.73 -29.29
C ASN A 298 -6.37 9.84 -28.04
N LEU A 299 -7.50 9.66 -27.36
CA LEU A 299 -7.61 8.82 -26.15
C LEU A 299 -7.24 7.34 -26.39
N LYS A 300 -7.36 6.85 -27.64
CA LYS A 300 -6.93 5.48 -28.00
C LYS A 300 -5.43 5.27 -27.80
N ASP A 301 -4.63 6.33 -27.90
CA ASP A 301 -3.17 6.27 -27.72
C ASP A 301 -2.74 6.29 -26.25
N ILE A 302 -3.66 6.43 -25.31
CA ILE A 302 -3.37 6.42 -23.86
C ILE A 302 -2.68 5.11 -23.48
N ASN A 303 -3.16 3.98 -23.97
CA ASN A 303 -2.61 2.66 -23.61
C ASN A 303 -1.11 2.54 -23.90
N ASN A 304 -0.60 3.19 -24.94
CA ASN A 304 0.82 3.20 -25.30
C ASN A 304 1.68 4.04 -24.34
N LYS A 305 1.05 4.88 -23.51
CA LYS A 305 1.72 5.78 -22.55
C LYS A 305 1.58 5.33 -21.11
N LEU A 306 0.77 4.29 -20.84
CA LEU A 306 0.60 3.74 -19.52
C LEU A 306 1.84 2.92 -19.11
N PRO A 307 2.16 2.84 -17.79
CA PRO A 307 3.27 2.05 -17.30
C PRO A 307 3.12 0.56 -17.64
N LYS A 308 4.27 -0.12 -17.74
CA LYS A 308 4.32 -1.57 -17.98
C LYS A 308 3.62 -2.34 -16.87
N LYS A 309 3.10 -3.51 -17.22
CA LYS A 309 2.49 -4.47 -16.29
C LYS A 309 3.52 -5.02 -15.31
N ARG A 310 3.08 -5.27 -14.08
CA ARG A 310 3.91 -5.79 -12.98
C ARG A 310 3.21 -6.95 -12.28
N TYR A 311 2.89 -8.01 -13.01
CA TYR A 311 2.45 -9.25 -12.38
C TYR A 311 3.68 -10.08 -11.99
N ARG A 312 3.69 -10.63 -10.77
CA ARG A 312 4.70 -11.63 -10.41
C ARG A 312 4.41 -12.89 -11.22
N VAL A 313 5.35 -13.29 -12.05
CA VAL A 313 5.35 -14.60 -12.70
C VAL A 313 5.98 -15.55 -11.69
N GLU A 314 5.16 -16.30 -10.95
CA GLU A 314 5.64 -17.26 -9.93
C GLU A 314 6.56 -18.34 -10.54
N ASN A 315 6.51 -18.54 -11.87
CA ASN A 315 7.28 -19.55 -12.55
C ASN A 315 8.78 -19.23 -12.68
N GLU A 316 9.23 -17.98 -12.53
CA GLU A 316 10.66 -17.66 -12.68
C GLU A 316 11.44 -17.69 -11.36
N MET A 317 10.77 -17.54 -10.19
CA MET A 317 11.46 -17.58 -8.90
C MET A 317 11.51 -18.98 -8.29
N MET A 318 10.49 -19.84 -8.51
CA MET A 318 10.54 -21.24 -8.07
C MET A 318 11.48 -22.12 -8.93
N GLU A 319 11.68 -21.76 -10.23
CA GLU A 319 12.52 -22.60 -11.11
C GLU A 319 14.03 -22.49 -10.81
N ASN A 320 14.54 -21.39 -10.25
CA ASN A 320 15.97 -21.24 -10.02
C ASN A 320 16.41 -21.64 -8.60
N ASP A 321 15.74 -21.19 -7.55
CA ASP A 321 16.21 -21.44 -6.18
C ASP A 321 15.81 -22.84 -5.65
N GLU A 322 14.60 -23.33 -5.94
CA GLU A 322 14.22 -24.70 -5.58
C GLU A 322 14.89 -25.74 -6.49
N TYR A 323 15.06 -25.43 -7.78
CA TYR A 323 15.78 -26.30 -8.71
C TYR A 323 17.26 -26.42 -8.34
N GLU A 324 17.97 -25.36 -8.01
CA GLU A 324 19.36 -25.41 -7.56
C GLU A 324 19.50 -26.04 -6.17
N THR A 325 18.53 -25.83 -5.27
CA THR A 325 18.51 -26.48 -3.95
C THR A 325 18.22 -27.97 -4.07
N MET A 326 17.27 -28.38 -4.90
CA MET A 326 16.96 -29.80 -5.14
C MET A 326 18.11 -30.49 -5.92
N LYS A 327 18.72 -29.83 -6.88
CA LYS A 327 19.86 -30.33 -7.61
C LYS A 327 21.03 -30.60 -6.67
N ALA A 328 21.30 -29.68 -5.72
CA ALA A 328 22.34 -29.86 -4.71
C ALA A 328 22.06 -31.02 -3.73
N PHE A 329 20.76 -31.27 -3.43
CA PHE A 329 20.34 -32.30 -2.48
C PHE A 329 20.26 -33.70 -3.10
N PHE A 330 19.73 -33.82 -4.33
CA PHE A 330 19.51 -35.13 -4.97
C PHE A 330 20.65 -35.57 -5.90
N PHE A 331 21.56 -34.65 -6.32
CA PHE A 331 22.63 -34.94 -7.23
C PHE A 331 23.96 -34.30 -6.77
N PRO A 332 24.49 -34.66 -5.60
CA PRO A 332 25.74 -34.06 -5.09
C PRO A 332 26.96 -34.30 -6.00
N GLU A 333 26.93 -35.35 -6.83
CA GLU A 333 28.04 -35.69 -7.74
C GLU A 333 28.13 -34.78 -8.98
N VAL A 334 27.05 -34.11 -9.37
CA VAL A 334 27.04 -33.21 -10.54
C VAL A 334 27.83 -31.92 -10.28
N LYS A 335 27.99 -31.54 -9.01
CA LYS A 335 28.77 -30.35 -8.64
C LYS A 335 30.26 -30.51 -8.89
N ASN A 336 30.78 -31.75 -8.82
CA ASN A 336 32.21 -32.05 -9.04
C ASN A 336 32.57 -32.25 -10.52
N GLN A 337 31.57 -32.50 -11.40
CA GLN A 337 31.83 -32.70 -12.84
C GLN A 337 31.71 -31.42 -13.67
N MET A 338 31.00 -30.37 -13.17
CA MET A 338 30.88 -29.10 -13.89
C MET A 338 32.15 -28.25 -13.90
N ASN A 339 33.09 -28.53 -13.05
CA ASN A 339 34.38 -27.81 -13.01
C ASN A 339 35.44 -28.34 -13.99
N ASN A 340 35.16 -29.40 -14.75
CA ASN A 340 36.21 -30.06 -15.53
C ASN A 340 35.88 -30.42 -16.99
N ASN A 341 34.72 -30.01 -17.59
CA ASN A 341 34.51 -30.31 -19.02
C ASN A 341 33.49 -29.37 -19.69
N ASP A 342 33.91 -28.67 -20.72
CA ASP A 342 33.15 -27.75 -21.57
C ASP A 342 32.25 -28.42 -22.64
N ASN A 343 32.03 -29.74 -22.59
CA ASN A 343 31.23 -30.47 -23.58
C ASN A 343 30.18 -31.35 -22.90
N MET A 344 29.07 -30.75 -22.45
CA MET A 344 27.89 -31.50 -21.99
C MET A 344 26.77 -31.50 -23.03
N ASN A 345 26.26 -32.68 -23.32
CA ASN A 345 25.23 -32.97 -24.32
C ASN A 345 23.86 -32.36 -23.85
N TYR A 346 23.33 -31.39 -24.58
CA TYR A 346 22.09 -30.67 -24.32
C TYR A 346 20.88 -31.58 -24.19
N ASP A 347 20.86 -32.75 -24.82
CA ASP A 347 19.75 -33.71 -24.72
C ASP A 347 19.62 -34.35 -23.34
N TYR A 348 20.69 -34.49 -22.59
CA TYR A 348 20.66 -35.02 -21.23
C TYR A 348 19.99 -34.02 -20.26
N ILE A 349 20.26 -32.73 -20.42
CA ILE A 349 19.66 -31.65 -19.60
C ILE A 349 18.16 -31.51 -19.89
N PHE A 350 17.76 -31.64 -21.17
CA PHE A 350 16.36 -31.52 -21.58
C PHE A 350 15.52 -32.71 -21.07
N ASN A 351 16.03 -33.92 -21.09
CA ASN A 351 15.38 -35.10 -20.58
C ASN A 351 15.25 -35.12 -19.06
N THR A 352 16.27 -34.60 -18.35
CA THR A 352 16.25 -34.48 -16.88
C THR A 352 15.19 -33.46 -16.40
N LYS A 353 15.06 -32.30 -17.10
CA LYS A 353 14.00 -31.32 -16.85
C LYS A 353 12.58 -31.90 -17.06
N LYS A 354 12.41 -32.72 -18.11
CA LYS A 354 11.11 -33.34 -18.42
C LYS A 354 10.74 -34.43 -17.42
N PHE A 355 11.73 -35.18 -16.92
CA PHE A 355 11.60 -36.23 -15.92
C PHE A 355 11.24 -35.63 -14.56
N LEU A 356 11.95 -34.60 -14.10
CA LEU A 356 11.67 -33.89 -12.84
C LEU A 356 10.27 -33.24 -12.83
N LYS A 357 9.86 -32.61 -13.92
CA LYS A 357 8.51 -32.03 -14.06
C LYS A 357 7.40 -33.08 -13.88
N LYS A 358 7.62 -34.32 -14.36
CA LYS A 358 6.65 -35.41 -14.28
C LYS A 358 6.52 -36.01 -12.87
N TYR A 359 7.58 -35.97 -12.06
CA TYR A 359 7.59 -36.53 -10.71
C TYR A 359 7.23 -35.50 -9.63
N ILE A 360 7.54 -34.23 -9.82
CA ILE A 360 7.13 -33.14 -8.93
C ILE A 360 5.58 -33.04 -8.88
N TYR A 361 4.91 -33.10 -10.03
CA TYR A 361 3.43 -33.11 -10.07
C TYR A 361 2.76 -34.36 -9.44
N ARG A 362 3.46 -35.48 -9.35
CA ARG A 362 2.94 -36.68 -8.67
C ARG A 362 3.29 -36.75 -7.19
N GLY A 363 4.40 -36.18 -6.75
CA GLY A 363 4.82 -36.20 -5.34
C GLY A 363 3.98 -35.29 -4.45
N PHE A 364 3.55 -34.14 -4.93
CA PHE A 364 2.66 -33.22 -4.18
C PHE A 364 1.24 -33.79 -3.95
N TYR A 365 0.78 -34.71 -4.77
CA TYR A 365 -0.55 -35.34 -4.59
C TYR A 365 -0.57 -36.44 -3.50
N LEU A 366 0.59 -36.92 -3.05
CA LEU A 366 0.71 -38.01 -2.07
C LEU A 366 1.05 -37.54 -0.64
N ILE A 367 1.40 -36.28 -0.46
CA ILE A 367 1.78 -35.71 0.87
C ILE A 367 0.59 -34.95 1.52
N TYR A 368 -0.49 -34.70 0.75
CA TYR A 368 -1.72 -34.02 1.25
C TYR A 368 -2.99 -34.87 1.11
N LYS A 369 -2.87 -36.18 1.33
CA LYS A 369 -4.03 -37.03 1.65
C LYS A 369 -3.96 -37.54 3.06
#